data_9c3b7e8669f1d828279ba40f2c5a2918
#
_entry.id   9c3b7e8669f1d828279ba40f2c5a2918
#
_cell.length_a   1.000
_cell.length_b   1.000
_cell.length_c   1.000
_cell.angle_alpha   90.00
_cell.angle_beta   90.00
_cell.angle_gamma   90.00
#
_symmetry.space_group_name_H-M   'P 1'
#
loop_
_entity.id
_entity.type
_entity.pdbx_description
1 polymer ?
#
loop_
_entity_poly.entity_id
_entity_poly.type
_entity_poly.pdbx_seq_one_letter_code
_entity_poly.pdbx_strand_id
1 'polypeptide(L)'
;YVGKPAEAGTDVFAMDTGYTAGSHRPSFDSGFPVDFGFTKMPASSSHWLSGSRITGSNGMNLNQTNAESGAGNMIWDENAGFWDYSSGSTEQAWMWKRHAGFDVVTYDGRQGGATVMEIKHNLGVVPEMIMIKKRNNNGMWAIYHKGVNGGTNPEQYMMQIDANAQEDQPTFMNDTAPTATVFTVGSMSSVNDSGDDYIAYLFSSIDGISKVGSYTGNGSATARTITLGFQPRFLIVKRTDDTNAWVVFDTTRTWGSGNDYHLSLNTISAQVESQDIGAPTSTGFTLNTSLANYNANNSPYIYYAHA
;
A
#
# COMPACT_ATOMS: atom_id res chain seq x y z
N TYR A 1 13.65 -1.58 -15.71
CA TYR A 1 13.67 -2.96 -15.22
C TYR A 1 14.10 -3.90 -16.34
N VAL A 2 15.18 -4.61 -16.13
CA VAL A 2 15.71 -5.59 -17.10
C VAL A 2 15.61 -6.96 -16.40
N GLY A 3 14.45 -7.56 -16.43
CA GLY A 3 14.21 -8.87 -15.82
C GLY A 3 13.10 -9.62 -16.56
N LYS A 4 13.03 -10.94 -16.32
CA LYS A 4 11.91 -11.73 -16.81
C LYS A 4 10.60 -11.16 -16.22
N PRO A 5 9.55 -10.94 -17.01
CA PRO A 5 8.23 -10.58 -16.45
C PRO A 5 7.79 -11.63 -15.43
N ALA A 6 7.09 -11.20 -14.38
CA ALA A 6 6.48 -12.12 -13.43
C ALA A 6 5.43 -12.99 -14.14
N GLU A 7 5.43 -14.29 -13.85
CA GLU A 7 4.46 -15.24 -14.39
C GLU A 7 3.32 -15.51 -13.41
N ALA A 8 3.58 -15.30 -12.12
CA ALA A 8 2.60 -15.45 -11.05
C ALA A 8 2.76 -14.35 -10.00
N GLY A 9 1.69 -14.07 -9.24
CA GLY A 9 1.75 -13.11 -8.14
C GLY A 9 2.80 -13.46 -7.09
N THR A 10 3.04 -14.74 -6.86
CA THR A 10 4.05 -15.26 -5.93
C THR A 10 5.51 -15.00 -6.34
N ASP A 11 5.77 -14.62 -7.59
CA ASP A 11 7.11 -14.26 -8.04
C ASP A 11 7.56 -12.88 -7.55
N VAL A 12 6.59 -12.04 -7.13
CA VAL A 12 6.80 -10.61 -6.88
C VAL A 12 6.10 -10.09 -5.63
N PHE A 13 5.27 -10.91 -4.99
CA PHE A 13 4.62 -10.60 -3.72
C PHE A 13 4.56 -11.82 -2.81
N ALA A 14 4.96 -11.63 -1.54
CA ALA A 14 4.91 -12.65 -0.52
C ALA A 14 4.38 -12.11 0.80
N MET A 15 3.86 -13.01 1.60
CA MET A 15 3.43 -12.78 2.97
C MET A 15 4.02 -13.88 3.83
N ASP A 16 4.59 -13.52 4.97
CA ASP A 16 5.19 -14.49 5.87
C ASP A 16 5.04 -14.07 7.34
N THR A 17 4.94 -15.05 8.22
CA THR A 17 4.99 -14.85 9.66
C THR A 17 6.43 -14.97 10.13
N GLY A 18 6.91 -13.97 10.86
CA GLY A 18 8.32 -13.89 11.25
C GLY A 18 8.80 -15.02 12.15
N TYR A 19 10.08 -15.23 12.14
CA TYR A 19 10.80 -16.11 13.07
C TYR A 19 11.24 -15.33 14.31
N THR A 20 11.49 -16.05 15.42
CA THR A 20 12.06 -15.45 16.62
C THR A 20 13.39 -14.77 16.28
N ALA A 21 13.57 -13.53 16.73
CA ALA A 21 14.75 -12.72 16.46
C ALA A 21 16.06 -13.50 16.66
N GLY A 22 16.93 -13.42 15.67
CA GLY A 22 18.26 -14.09 15.70
C GLY A 22 18.23 -15.61 15.48
N SER A 23 17.06 -16.26 15.35
CA SER A 23 16.96 -17.70 15.15
C SER A 23 16.99 -18.13 13.68
N HIS A 24 16.70 -17.24 12.76
CA HIS A 24 16.62 -17.49 11.32
C HIS A 24 16.96 -16.26 10.50
N ARG A 25 17.56 -16.45 9.30
CA ARG A 25 17.83 -15.40 8.31
C ARG A 25 17.48 -15.87 6.92
N PRO A 26 16.61 -15.15 6.19
CA PRO A 26 15.93 -13.91 6.60
C PRO A 26 14.92 -14.15 7.73
N SER A 27 14.45 -13.09 8.41
CA SER A 27 13.39 -13.20 9.41
C SER A 27 12.02 -13.43 8.78
N PHE A 28 11.87 -12.99 7.54
CA PHE A 28 10.66 -13.15 6.73
C PHE A 28 11.06 -13.66 5.34
N ASP A 29 10.53 -14.83 4.99
CA ASP A 29 10.83 -15.49 3.72
C ASP A 29 9.87 -15.01 2.61
N SER A 30 10.42 -14.64 1.46
CA SER A 30 9.64 -14.23 0.28
C SER A 30 9.88 -15.11 -0.94
N GLY A 31 11.01 -15.83 -1.00
CA GLY A 31 11.47 -16.54 -2.19
C GLY A 31 12.16 -15.65 -3.23
N PHE A 32 12.28 -14.35 -2.99
CA PHE A 32 12.89 -13.36 -3.88
C PHE A 32 13.52 -12.21 -3.09
N PRO A 33 14.45 -11.42 -3.68
CA PRO A 33 14.94 -10.19 -3.07
C PRO A 33 13.83 -9.15 -2.91
N VAL A 34 13.58 -8.72 -1.67
CA VAL A 34 12.51 -7.76 -1.37
C VAL A 34 12.98 -6.33 -1.61
N ASP A 35 12.18 -5.52 -2.29
CA ASP A 35 12.45 -4.09 -2.52
C ASP A 35 11.67 -3.16 -1.58
N PHE A 36 10.50 -3.60 -1.13
CA PHE A 36 9.64 -2.91 -0.18
C PHE A 36 8.90 -3.92 0.68
N GLY A 37 8.71 -3.61 1.93
CA GLY A 37 7.90 -4.40 2.84
C GLY A 37 7.42 -3.59 4.03
N PHE A 38 6.40 -4.11 4.68
CA PHE A 38 5.97 -3.61 5.98
C PHE A 38 5.57 -4.78 6.89
N THR A 39 5.67 -4.54 8.18
CA THR A 39 5.37 -5.51 9.22
C THR A 39 4.39 -4.97 10.24
N LYS A 40 3.73 -5.88 10.94
CA LYS A 40 2.85 -5.61 12.06
C LYS A 40 2.73 -6.83 12.95
N MET A 41 2.56 -6.64 14.25
CA MET A 41 2.06 -7.67 15.18
C MET A 41 0.52 -7.68 15.15
N PRO A 42 -0.14 -8.63 14.45
CA PRO A 42 -1.59 -8.56 14.24
C PRO A 42 -2.41 -8.66 15.51
N ALA A 43 -2.00 -9.51 16.44
CA ALA A 43 -2.73 -9.75 17.70
C ALA A 43 -2.48 -8.69 18.78
N SER A 44 -1.64 -7.67 18.50
CA SER A 44 -1.22 -6.67 19.49
C SER A 44 -1.34 -5.26 18.95
N SER A 45 -1.46 -4.30 19.86
CA SER A 45 -1.32 -2.88 19.52
C SER A 45 0.14 -2.56 19.21
N SER A 46 0.43 -2.32 17.94
CA SER A 46 1.77 -1.97 17.45
C SER A 46 1.69 -1.06 16.24
N HIS A 47 2.75 -0.33 15.94
CA HIS A 47 2.85 0.43 14.70
C HIS A 47 3.03 -0.48 13.50
N TRP A 48 2.72 0.04 12.32
CA TRP A 48 3.05 -0.55 11.03
C TRP A 48 4.43 -0.08 10.62
N LEU A 49 5.43 -0.90 10.78
CA LEU A 49 6.78 -0.58 10.36
C LEU A 49 6.97 -0.91 8.89
N SER A 50 7.43 0.04 8.11
CA SER A 50 7.73 -0.13 6.67
C SER A 50 9.17 0.24 6.36
N GLY A 51 9.74 -0.37 5.33
CA GLY A 51 11.07 -0.06 4.84
C GLY A 51 11.25 -0.50 3.40
N SER A 52 12.36 -0.11 2.83
CA SER A 52 12.70 -0.38 1.44
C SER A 52 14.19 -0.64 1.30
N ARG A 53 14.58 -1.48 0.33
CA ARG A 53 15.98 -1.72 -0.01
C ARG A 53 16.75 -0.42 -0.28
N ILE A 54 16.12 0.58 -0.86
CA ILE A 54 16.78 1.86 -1.18
C ILE A 54 16.91 2.81 0.02
N THR A 55 16.19 2.59 1.12
CA THR A 55 16.35 3.35 2.38
C THR A 55 17.34 2.68 3.34
N GLY A 56 17.85 1.49 2.99
CA GLY A 56 18.75 0.73 3.85
C GLY A 56 18.06 0.28 5.14
N SER A 57 18.74 0.41 6.28
CA SER A 57 18.20 -0.01 7.59
C SER A 57 17.17 0.94 8.19
N ASN A 58 16.88 2.06 7.55
CA ASN A 58 15.90 3.02 8.04
C ASN A 58 14.47 2.56 7.70
N GLY A 59 13.58 2.69 8.68
CA GLY A 59 12.17 2.40 8.55
C GLY A 59 11.27 3.60 8.81
N MET A 60 10.03 3.50 8.38
CA MET A 60 8.96 4.49 8.58
C MET A 60 7.69 3.80 9.05
N ASN A 61 6.92 4.45 9.90
CA ASN A 61 5.60 3.93 10.26
C ASN A 61 4.54 4.38 9.26
N LEU A 62 3.77 3.44 8.70
CA LEU A 62 2.68 3.77 7.78
C LEU A 62 1.56 4.58 8.46
N ASN A 63 1.31 4.31 9.74
CA ASN A 63 0.28 4.96 10.53
C ASN A 63 0.78 6.21 11.30
N GLN A 64 1.90 6.80 10.89
CA GLN A 64 2.46 7.99 11.52
C GLN A 64 3.04 8.97 10.51
N THR A 65 3.23 10.21 10.98
CA THR A 65 3.85 11.29 10.19
C THR A 65 5.36 11.40 10.38
N ASN A 66 5.95 10.65 11.30
CA ASN A 66 7.37 10.73 11.66
C ASN A 66 8.29 10.53 10.45
N ALA A 67 9.47 11.16 10.52
CA ALA A 67 10.57 10.91 9.61
C ALA A 67 11.04 9.45 9.68
N GLU A 68 11.83 9.03 8.68
CA GLU A 68 12.52 7.74 8.75
C GLU A 68 13.51 7.71 9.92
N SER A 69 13.66 6.55 10.51
CA SER A 69 14.61 6.35 11.61
C SER A 69 15.28 4.99 11.51
N GLY A 70 16.47 4.87 12.07
CA GLY A 70 17.21 3.61 12.20
C GLY A 70 16.57 2.60 13.18
N ALA A 71 15.42 2.93 13.77
CA ALA A 71 14.73 2.06 14.72
C ALA A 71 14.20 0.75 14.10
N GLY A 72 14.14 0.66 12.78
CA GLY A 72 13.66 -0.54 12.08
C GLY A 72 14.68 -1.66 12.01
N ASN A 73 15.99 -1.36 12.08
CA ASN A 73 17.07 -2.36 11.93
C ASN A 73 16.84 -3.38 10.78
N MET A 74 16.08 -2.98 9.73
CA MET A 74 15.78 -3.84 8.60
C MET A 74 17.01 -4.02 7.72
N ILE A 75 17.31 -5.26 7.35
CA ILE A 75 18.41 -5.61 6.44
C ILE A 75 17.84 -6.26 5.20
N TRP A 76 18.17 -5.69 4.04
CA TRP A 76 17.63 -6.04 2.73
C TRP A 76 18.60 -6.84 1.86
N ASP A 77 19.73 -7.26 2.40
CA ASP A 77 20.81 -7.95 1.66
C ASP A 77 20.52 -9.43 1.43
N GLU A 78 19.35 -9.91 1.86
CA GLU A 78 18.92 -11.29 1.69
C GLU A 78 18.36 -11.52 0.27
N ASN A 79 18.63 -12.69 -0.30
CA ASN A 79 18.16 -13.07 -1.63
C ASN A 79 16.72 -13.58 -1.67
N ALA A 80 16.16 -13.95 -0.52
CA ALA A 80 14.87 -14.62 -0.41
C ALA A 80 13.97 -14.04 0.68
N GLY A 81 14.16 -12.76 1.04
CA GLY A 81 13.40 -12.11 2.09
C GLY A 81 14.07 -10.85 2.60
N PHE A 82 13.74 -10.46 3.81
CA PHE A 82 14.47 -9.44 4.57
C PHE A 82 14.61 -9.85 6.04
N TRP A 83 15.57 -9.27 6.72
CA TRP A 83 15.81 -9.52 8.12
C TRP A 83 15.47 -8.28 8.94
N ASP A 84 14.71 -8.46 10.02
CA ASP A 84 14.45 -7.46 11.03
C ASP A 84 15.01 -7.96 12.36
N TYR A 85 15.89 -7.20 12.96
CA TYR A 85 16.55 -7.57 14.22
C TYR A 85 15.57 -7.71 15.39
N SER A 86 14.48 -6.97 15.34
CA SER A 86 13.42 -6.98 16.37
C SER A 86 12.26 -7.91 16.07
N SER A 87 12.26 -8.60 14.92
CA SER A 87 11.16 -9.48 14.51
C SER A 87 10.88 -10.60 15.51
N GLY A 88 9.63 -10.93 15.66
CA GLY A 88 9.15 -12.04 16.48
C GLY A 88 8.22 -12.98 15.70
N SER A 89 8.07 -14.22 16.18
CA SER A 89 7.18 -15.22 15.58
C SER A 89 5.67 -14.84 15.58
N THR A 90 5.33 -13.70 16.14
CA THR A 90 3.97 -13.14 16.16
C THR A 90 3.79 -11.97 15.21
N GLU A 91 4.82 -11.63 14.45
CA GLU A 91 4.82 -10.53 13.48
C GLU A 91 4.51 -11.07 12.08
N GLN A 92 3.74 -10.32 11.33
CA GLN A 92 3.38 -10.60 9.95
C GLN A 92 4.07 -9.59 9.04
N ALA A 93 4.64 -10.05 7.93
CA ALA A 93 5.21 -9.22 6.87
C ALA A 93 4.42 -9.35 5.56
N TRP A 94 4.42 -8.26 4.80
CA TRP A 94 3.95 -8.17 3.42
C TRP A 94 5.09 -7.58 2.60
N MET A 95 5.47 -8.26 1.49
CA MET A 95 6.74 -8.05 0.81
C MET A 95 6.55 -7.94 -0.70
N TRP A 96 7.13 -6.91 -1.30
CA TRP A 96 7.09 -6.64 -2.75
C TRP A 96 8.49 -6.63 -3.36
N LYS A 97 8.58 -7.20 -4.55
CA LYS A 97 9.73 -7.09 -5.45
C LYS A 97 9.38 -6.13 -6.59
N ARG A 98 10.33 -5.32 -7.04
CA ARG A 98 10.15 -4.50 -8.24
C ARG A 98 9.86 -5.34 -9.46
N HIS A 99 8.85 -4.95 -10.21
CA HIS A 99 8.42 -5.57 -11.47
C HIS A 99 7.56 -4.58 -12.28
N ALA A 100 6.99 -5.01 -13.42
CA ALA A 100 6.15 -4.15 -14.25
C ALA A 100 4.93 -3.53 -13.54
N GLY A 101 4.49 -4.11 -12.42
CA GLY A 101 3.37 -3.61 -11.59
C GLY A 101 3.77 -2.84 -10.33
N PHE A 102 5.08 -2.76 -10.02
CA PHE A 102 5.56 -2.09 -8.81
C PHE A 102 6.96 -1.49 -9.00
N ASP A 103 7.12 -0.21 -8.66
CA ASP A 103 8.41 0.48 -8.65
C ASP A 103 8.57 1.35 -7.39
N VAL A 104 9.81 1.65 -7.04
CA VAL A 104 10.18 2.52 -5.91
C VAL A 104 11.18 3.55 -6.42
N VAL A 105 10.93 4.83 -6.16
CA VAL A 105 11.82 5.92 -6.52
C VAL A 105 12.04 6.87 -5.35
N THR A 106 13.20 7.51 -5.29
CA THR A 106 13.51 8.59 -4.35
C THR A 106 13.81 9.87 -5.13
N TYR A 107 13.53 11.01 -4.52
CA TYR A 107 13.82 12.31 -5.08
C TYR A 107 13.96 13.37 -3.98
N ASP A 108 14.68 14.46 -4.30
CA ASP A 108 14.84 15.62 -3.43
C ASP A 108 13.79 16.66 -3.80
N GLY A 109 13.14 17.24 -2.80
CA GLY A 109 12.21 18.34 -2.99
C GLY A 109 12.93 19.63 -3.40
N ARG A 110 12.26 20.46 -4.19
CA ARG A 110 12.84 21.69 -4.75
C ARG A 110 11.95 22.92 -4.57
N GLN A 111 10.92 22.86 -3.73
CA GLN A 111 10.04 24.00 -3.57
C GLN A 111 10.80 25.23 -3.06
N GLY A 112 10.90 26.21 -3.92
CA GLY A 112 11.28 27.58 -3.61
C GLY A 112 10.31 28.51 -4.37
N GLY A 113 9.01 28.54 -3.97
CA GLY A 113 7.91 29.18 -4.71
C GLY A 113 7.47 28.35 -5.92
N ALA A 114 6.24 27.99 -6.03
CA ALA A 114 5.50 27.37 -7.16
C ALA A 114 6.28 26.42 -8.12
N THR A 115 7.25 25.67 -7.63
CA THR A 115 8.05 24.78 -8.49
C THR A 115 7.36 23.44 -8.60
N VAL A 116 6.89 23.13 -9.80
CA VAL A 116 6.38 21.83 -10.19
C VAL A 116 7.55 20.95 -10.61
N MET A 117 7.54 19.67 -10.22
CA MET A 117 8.59 18.72 -10.58
C MET A 117 8.03 17.48 -11.26
N GLU A 118 8.69 17.04 -12.30
CA GLU A 118 8.47 15.73 -12.92
C GLU A 118 9.45 14.72 -12.32
N ILE A 119 8.91 13.65 -11.73
CA ILE A 119 9.67 12.58 -11.13
C ILE A 119 9.66 11.38 -12.07
N LYS A 120 10.84 10.98 -12.55
CA LYS A 120 11.00 9.83 -13.45
C LYS A 120 10.85 8.52 -12.68
N HIS A 121 10.23 7.53 -13.32
CA HIS A 121 10.13 6.17 -12.83
C HIS A 121 10.37 5.15 -13.95
N ASN A 122 10.58 3.89 -13.57
CA ASN A 122 10.86 2.79 -14.51
C ASN A 122 9.75 1.72 -14.53
N LEU A 123 8.54 2.08 -14.11
CA LEU A 123 7.41 1.15 -14.10
C LEU A 123 7.05 0.68 -15.53
N GLY A 124 7.26 1.56 -16.54
CA GLY A 124 7.00 1.27 -17.95
C GLY A 124 5.53 1.35 -18.36
N VAL A 125 4.64 1.57 -17.39
CA VAL A 125 3.20 1.78 -17.55
C VAL A 125 2.77 2.94 -16.65
N VAL A 126 1.59 3.48 -16.88
CA VAL A 126 1.05 4.56 -16.03
C VAL A 126 0.82 4.03 -14.61
N PRO A 127 1.39 4.65 -13.56
CA PRO A 127 1.06 4.29 -12.19
C PRO A 127 -0.41 4.60 -11.90
N GLU A 128 -1.09 3.66 -11.28
CA GLU A 128 -2.51 3.74 -10.94
C GLU A 128 -2.76 4.05 -9.47
N MET A 129 -1.73 3.82 -8.62
CA MET A 129 -1.65 4.26 -7.24
C MET A 129 -0.20 4.68 -6.95
N ILE A 130 -0.02 5.80 -6.24
CA ILE A 130 1.29 6.30 -5.81
C ILE A 130 1.19 6.66 -4.34
N MET A 131 2.10 6.14 -3.52
CA MET A 131 2.23 6.48 -2.11
C MET A 131 3.53 7.28 -1.93
N ILE A 132 3.45 8.53 -1.47
CA ILE A 132 4.60 9.42 -1.28
C ILE A 132 4.80 9.71 0.20
N LYS A 133 6.04 9.65 0.66
CA LYS A 133 6.42 9.97 2.03
C LYS A 133 7.68 10.81 2.08
N LYS A 134 7.64 11.87 2.89
CA LYS A 134 8.82 12.63 3.32
C LYS A 134 9.68 11.75 4.24
N ARG A 135 10.98 11.67 3.97
CA ARG A 135 11.92 10.76 4.66
C ARG A 135 12.62 11.43 5.85
N ASN A 136 13.24 12.59 5.64
CA ASN A 136 14.08 13.25 6.60
C ASN A 136 13.37 14.20 7.57
N ASN A 137 12.09 14.47 7.36
CA ASN A 137 11.23 15.28 8.21
C ASN A 137 9.84 14.67 8.41
N ASN A 138 9.08 15.22 9.35
CA ASN A 138 7.68 14.83 9.54
C ASN A 138 6.85 15.23 8.32
N GLY A 139 5.97 14.33 7.90
CA GLY A 139 5.05 14.54 6.79
C GLY A 139 4.05 13.40 6.70
N MET A 140 2.88 13.68 6.17
CA MET A 140 1.85 12.67 5.93
C MET A 140 2.28 11.70 4.83
N TRP A 141 1.66 10.53 4.76
CA TRP A 141 1.64 9.68 3.58
C TRP A 141 0.61 10.24 2.60
N ALA A 142 1.06 10.86 1.53
CA ALA A 142 0.22 11.39 0.47
C ALA A 142 -0.01 10.33 -0.60
N ILE A 143 -1.28 10.07 -0.96
CA ILE A 143 -1.64 8.98 -1.86
C ILE A 143 -2.46 9.49 -3.03
N TYR A 144 -1.97 9.21 -4.24
CA TYR A 144 -2.75 9.20 -5.47
C TYR A 144 -3.36 7.82 -5.71
N HIS A 145 -4.59 7.77 -6.16
CA HIS A 145 -5.24 6.55 -6.63
C HIS A 145 -6.21 6.87 -7.77
N LYS A 146 -6.11 6.16 -8.88
CA LYS A 146 -6.93 6.41 -10.10
C LYS A 146 -8.45 6.37 -9.89
N GLY A 147 -8.92 5.76 -8.80
CA GLY A 147 -10.35 5.61 -8.49
C GLY A 147 -10.92 6.71 -7.59
N VAL A 148 -10.11 7.66 -7.08
CA VAL A 148 -10.65 8.80 -6.31
C VAL A 148 -11.53 9.67 -7.20
N ASN A 149 -12.42 10.45 -6.61
CA ASN A 149 -13.41 11.26 -7.33
C ASN A 149 -14.20 10.46 -8.39
N GLY A 150 -14.47 9.17 -8.12
CA GLY A 150 -15.13 8.30 -9.08
C GLY A 150 -14.35 8.04 -10.37
N GLY A 151 -13.03 8.26 -10.36
CA GLY A 151 -12.15 8.13 -11.53
C GLY A 151 -12.14 9.33 -12.47
N THR A 152 -12.77 10.44 -12.07
CA THR A 152 -12.80 11.68 -12.87
C THR A 152 -11.73 12.64 -12.35
N ASN A 153 -10.75 12.99 -13.21
CA ASN A 153 -9.61 13.84 -12.85
C ASN A 153 -8.97 13.45 -11.50
N PRO A 154 -8.60 12.18 -11.28
CA PRO A 154 -8.12 11.69 -9.98
C PRO A 154 -6.82 12.37 -9.53
N GLU A 155 -6.05 12.95 -10.44
CA GLU A 155 -4.84 13.73 -10.17
C GLU A 155 -5.10 15.05 -9.42
N GLN A 156 -6.35 15.50 -9.37
CA GLN A 156 -6.76 16.67 -8.58
C GLN A 156 -7.03 16.31 -7.11
N TYR A 157 -7.12 15.04 -6.78
CA TYR A 157 -7.49 14.56 -5.45
C TYR A 157 -6.36 13.81 -4.76
N MET A 158 -6.29 13.97 -3.46
CA MET A 158 -5.34 13.27 -2.58
C MET A 158 -6.09 12.43 -1.54
N MET A 159 -5.50 11.30 -1.18
CA MET A 159 -5.82 10.53 0.02
C MET A 159 -4.64 10.55 0.99
N GLN A 160 -4.91 10.27 2.26
CA GLN A 160 -3.90 10.10 3.29
C GLN A 160 -4.09 8.73 4.00
N ILE A 161 -3.00 8.10 4.48
CA ILE A 161 -3.15 6.84 5.25
C ILE A 161 -3.83 7.09 6.60
N ASP A 162 -3.70 8.28 7.15
CA ASP A 162 -4.17 8.65 8.49
C ASP A 162 -5.67 8.90 8.63
N ALA A 163 -6.49 8.46 7.67
CA ALA A 163 -7.94 8.28 7.79
C ALA A 163 -8.88 9.28 7.14
N ASN A 164 -8.43 10.33 6.52
CA ASN A 164 -9.37 11.31 5.96
C ASN A 164 -10.10 10.78 4.70
N ALA A 165 -11.22 11.42 4.37
CA ALA A 165 -11.81 11.34 3.05
C ALA A 165 -10.86 11.90 1.99
N GLN A 166 -11.16 11.64 0.71
CA GLN A 166 -10.42 12.27 -0.39
C GLN A 166 -10.57 13.82 -0.30
N GLU A 167 -9.49 14.51 -0.64
CA GLU A 167 -9.43 15.95 -0.64
C GLU A 167 -9.10 16.46 -2.05
N ASP A 168 -9.83 17.45 -2.52
CA ASP A 168 -9.42 18.24 -3.70
C ASP A 168 -8.15 19.02 -3.33
N GLN A 169 -7.02 18.65 -3.94
CA GLN A 169 -5.70 19.17 -3.57
C GLN A 169 -4.84 19.43 -4.80
N PRO A 170 -5.10 20.53 -5.53
CA PRO A 170 -4.43 20.83 -6.79
C PRO A 170 -2.91 21.01 -6.65
N THR A 171 -2.41 21.32 -5.45
CA THR A 171 -0.98 21.45 -5.18
C THR A 171 -0.27 20.12 -4.92
N PHE A 172 -0.99 19.01 -4.86
CA PHE A 172 -0.43 17.67 -4.69
C PHE A 172 0.29 17.18 -5.97
N MET A 173 -0.46 16.98 -7.05
CA MET A 173 0.07 16.54 -8.35
C MET A 173 0.01 17.63 -9.43
N ASN A 174 -0.26 18.88 -9.03
CA ASN A 174 -0.42 20.02 -9.95
C ASN A 174 -1.44 19.73 -11.06
N ASP A 175 -2.56 19.08 -10.71
CA ASP A 175 -3.62 18.69 -11.65
C ASP A 175 -3.09 17.97 -12.90
N THR A 176 -2.00 17.22 -12.74
CA THR A 176 -1.30 16.59 -13.86
C THR A 176 -1.31 15.07 -13.70
N ALA A 177 -2.00 14.39 -14.60
CA ALA A 177 -2.08 12.94 -14.62
C ALA A 177 -0.70 12.29 -14.82
N PRO A 178 -0.38 11.19 -14.12
CA PRO A 178 0.86 10.48 -14.32
C PRO A 178 0.92 9.84 -15.72
N THR A 179 2.13 9.65 -16.22
CA THR A 179 2.42 9.01 -17.51
C THR A 179 3.16 7.68 -17.28
N ALA A 180 3.52 6.98 -18.37
CA ALA A 180 4.30 5.74 -18.27
C ALA A 180 5.77 5.96 -17.87
N THR A 181 6.24 7.20 -17.75
CA THR A 181 7.64 7.53 -17.46
C THR A 181 7.85 8.56 -16.37
N VAL A 182 6.85 9.36 -16.07
CA VAL A 182 6.91 10.40 -15.04
C VAL A 182 5.58 10.55 -14.30
N PHE A 183 5.66 10.97 -13.05
CA PHE A 183 4.55 11.60 -12.34
C PHE A 183 4.98 13.00 -11.89
N THR A 184 4.00 13.89 -11.73
CA THR A 184 4.25 15.27 -11.34
C THR A 184 3.95 15.47 -9.87
N VAL A 185 4.79 16.21 -9.15
CA VAL A 185 4.52 16.73 -7.82
C VAL A 185 4.42 18.25 -7.86
N GLY A 186 3.38 18.78 -7.24
CA GLY A 186 3.12 20.21 -7.17
C GLY A 186 3.88 20.90 -6.02
N SER A 187 3.32 21.96 -5.49
CA SER A 187 3.95 22.80 -4.45
C SER A 187 3.59 22.40 -3.02
N MET A 188 2.90 21.30 -2.81
CA MET A 188 2.53 20.83 -1.48
C MET A 188 3.77 20.36 -0.70
N SER A 189 3.97 20.84 0.53
CA SER A 189 5.15 20.52 1.36
C SER A 189 5.30 19.03 1.68
N SER A 190 4.19 18.27 1.68
CA SER A 190 4.24 16.82 1.91
C SER A 190 4.85 16.02 0.75
N VAL A 191 5.01 16.63 -0.43
CA VAL A 191 5.55 15.97 -1.63
C VAL A 191 6.69 16.71 -2.30
N ASN A 192 6.94 18.01 -1.98
CA ASN A 192 7.96 18.79 -2.69
C ASN A 192 8.42 20.00 -1.86
N ASP A 193 9.00 19.81 -0.69
CA ASP A 193 9.56 20.90 0.12
C ASP A 193 11.08 20.97 -0.06
N SER A 194 11.63 22.18 -0.10
CA SER A 194 13.08 22.38 -0.31
C SER A 194 13.88 21.86 0.88
N GLY A 195 14.88 21.04 0.59
CA GLY A 195 15.75 20.42 1.60
C GLY A 195 15.16 19.16 2.22
N ASP A 196 14.02 18.69 1.72
CA ASP A 196 13.43 17.42 2.14
C ASP A 196 13.63 16.33 1.09
N ASP A 197 13.84 15.11 1.59
CA ASP A 197 13.99 13.91 0.80
C ASP A 197 12.69 13.12 0.80
N TYR A 198 12.33 12.53 -0.33
CA TYR A 198 11.10 11.79 -0.53
C TYR A 198 11.33 10.38 -1.07
N ILE A 199 10.38 9.50 -0.79
CA ILE A 199 10.25 8.19 -1.42
C ILE A 199 8.85 8.05 -1.97
N ALA A 200 8.72 7.46 -3.16
CA ALA A 200 7.45 7.13 -3.77
C ALA A 200 7.40 5.65 -4.15
N TYR A 201 6.29 5.00 -3.80
CA TYR A 201 5.95 3.63 -4.16
C TYR A 201 4.84 3.69 -5.21
N LEU A 202 5.09 3.11 -6.38
CA LEU A 202 4.22 3.17 -7.54
C LEU A 202 3.64 1.80 -7.84
N PHE A 203 2.34 1.73 -8.00
CA PHE A 203 1.61 0.48 -8.26
C PHE A 203 0.77 0.59 -9.54
N SER A 204 0.69 -0.50 -10.29
CA SER A 204 -0.16 -0.64 -11.48
C SER A 204 -0.83 -2.01 -11.50
N SER A 205 -1.93 -2.11 -12.23
CA SER A 205 -2.58 -3.37 -12.52
C SER A 205 -1.77 -4.19 -13.52
N ILE A 206 -1.58 -5.47 -13.22
CA ILE A 206 -0.98 -6.47 -14.10
C ILE A 206 -1.90 -7.68 -14.12
N ASP A 207 -2.31 -8.12 -15.30
CA ASP A 207 -3.24 -9.24 -15.46
C ASP A 207 -2.75 -10.48 -14.73
N GLY A 208 -3.61 -11.07 -13.92
CA GLY A 208 -3.32 -12.25 -13.11
C GLY A 208 -2.41 -12.01 -11.89
N ILE A 209 -1.91 -10.79 -11.64
CA ILE A 209 -0.92 -10.49 -10.60
C ILE A 209 -1.42 -9.44 -9.62
N SER A 210 -1.79 -8.25 -10.11
CA SER A 210 -2.20 -7.13 -9.26
C SER A 210 -3.33 -6.32 -9.87
N LYS A 211 -4.12 -5.66 -9.03
CA LYS A 211 -5.21 -4.79 -9.47
C LYS A 211 -5.34 -3.56 -8.57
N VAL A 212 -5.26 -2.39 -9.18
CA VAL A 212 -5.70 -1.11 -8.62
C VAL A 212 -7.09 -0.83 -9.18
N GLY A 213 -8.08 -0.59 -8.33
CA GLY A 213 -9.43 -0.39 -8.81
C GLY A 213 -10.36 0.28 -7.80
N SER A 214 -11.63 0.38 -8.19
CA SER A 214 -12.66 1.01 -7.38
C SER A 214 -14.01 0.29 -7.54
N TYR A 215 -14.89 0.48 -6.59
CA TYR A 215 -16.30 0.06 -6.67
C TYR A 215 -17.20 1.01 -5.89
N THR A 216 -18.48 0.99 -6.22
CA THR A 216 -19.52 1.67 -5.42
C THR A 216 -20.21 0.66 -4.53
N GLY A 217 -20.33 0.95 -3.24
CA GLY A 217 -21.06 0.13 -2.28
C GLY A 217 -22.56 0.03 -2.64
N ASN A 218 -23.18 -1.10 -2.33
CA ASN A 218 -24.61 -1.32 -2.57
C ASN A 218 -25.45 -1.46 -1.28
N GLY A 219 -24.82 -1.37 -0.12
CA GLY A 219 -25.47 -1.45 1.20
C GLY A 219 -26.11 -2.80 1.51
N SER A 220 -25.82 -3.84 0.74
CA SER A 220 -26.46 -5.15 0.89
C SER A 220 -25.52 -6.16 1.54
N ALA A 221 -26.03 -6.94 2.47
CA ALA A 221 -25.36 -8.12 3.00
C ALA A 221 -25.47 -9.35 2.08
N THR A 222 -26.19 -9.24 0.96
CA THR A 222 -26.20 -10.28 -0.06
C THR A 222 -24.87 -10.26 -0.81
N ALA A 223 -24.20 -11.40 -0.85
CA ALA A 223 -22.89 -11.53 -1.47
C ALA A 223 -22.88 -11.03 -2.92
N ARG A 224 -21.90 -10.20 -3.23
CA ARG A 224 -21.61 -9.76 -4.60
C ARG A 224 -20.12 -9.87 -4.87
N THR A 225 -19.75 -10.14 -6.11
CA THR A 225 -18.33 -10.25 -6.51
C THR A 225 -17.81 -8.93 -7.09
N ILE A 226 -16.64 -8.54 -6.63
CA ILE A 226 -15.79 -7.52 -7.26
C ILE A 226 -14.74 -8.28 -8.10
N THR A 227 -14.80 -8.11 -9.41
CA THR A 227 -13.96 -8.87 -10.35
C THR A 227 -12.55 -8.25 -10.47
N LEU A 228 -11.52 -9.06 -10.30
CA LEU A 228 -10.12 -8.69 -10.44
C LEU A 228 -9.47 -9.35 -11.68
N GLY A 229 -9.94 -10.53 -12.08
CA GLY A 229 -9.34 -11.40 -13.08
C GLY A 229 -8.44 -12.50 -12.49
N PHE A 230 -8.28 -12.53 -11.17
CA PHE A 230 -7.50 -13.52 -10.43
C PHE A 230 -8.04 -13.71 -9.02
N GLN A 231 -7.59 -14.75 -8.32
CA GLN A 231 -7.85 -14.94 -6.90
C GLN A 231 -6.88 -14.10 -6.07
N PRO A 232 -7.36 -13.10 -5.30
CA PRO A 232 -6.45 -12.31 -4.47
C PRO A 232 -6.04 -13.07 -3.21
N ARG A 233 -4.78 -12.88 -2.80
CA ARG A 233 -4.25 -13.25 -1.49
C ARG A 233 -4.17 -12.07 -0.53
N PHE A 234 -4.12 -10.87 -1.07
CA PHE A 234 -3.98 -9.60 -0.36
C PHE A 234 -4.92 -8.55 -0.92
N LEU A 235 -5.51 -7.74 -0.03
CA LEU A 235 -6.41 -6.67 -0.40
C LEU A 235 -6.30 -5.50 0.58
N ILE A 236 -6.14 -4.29 0.07
CA ILE A 236 -6.37 -3.04 0.81
C ILE A 236 -7.62 -2.39 0.25
N VAL A 237 -8.53 -1.97 1.14
CA VAL A 237 -9.77 -1.24 0.77
C VAL A 237 -9.86 0.05 1.57
N LYS A 238 -10.31 1.12 0.92
CA LYS A 238 -10.62 2.41 1.57
C LYS A 238 -11.87 3.03 0.98
N ARG A 239 -12.80 3.44 1.83
CA ARG A 239 -13.90 4.34 1.49
C ARG A 239 -13.36 5.76 1.27
N THR A 240 -13.73 6.44 0.16
CA THR A 240 -13.10 7.72 -0.22
C THR A 240 -13.89 8.95 0.19
N ASP A 241 -15.18 8.81 0.53
CA ASP A 241 -16.06 9.92 0.92
C ASP A 241 -16.22 10.08 2.45
N ASP A 242 -15.45 9.31 3.24
CA ASP A 242 -15.57 9.32 4.71
C ASP A 242 -14.21 9.00 5.38
N THR A 243 -14.14 9.26 6.69
CA THR A 243 -12.95 9.06 7.53
C THR A 243 -12.71 7.61 7.97
N ASN A 244 -13.33 6.65 7.31
CA ASN A 244 -13.15 5.23 7.59
C ASN A 244 -11.71 4.76 7.39
N ALA A 245 -11.31 3.71 8.09
CA ALA A 245 -9.96 3.17 8.02
C ALA A 245 -9.59 2.63 6.63
N TRP A 246 -8.29 2.59 6.35
CA TRP A 246 -7.69 1.76 5.33
C TRP A 246 -7.61 0.34 5.86
N VAL A 247 -8.35 -0.58 5.28
CA VAL A 247 -8.48 -1.95 5.81
C VAL A 247 -7.66 -2.91 4.96
N VAL A 248 -6.90 -3.79 5.66
CA VAL A 248 -6.03 -4.80 5.06
C VAL A 248 -6.57 -6.19 5.38
N PHE A 249 -6.78 -6.97 4.32
CA PHE A 249 -7.10 -8.40 4.37
C PHE A 249 -5.98 -9.21 3.73
N ASP A 250 -5.74 -10.40 4.24
CA ASP A 250 -4.89 -11.39 3.58
C ASP A 250 -5.25 -12.83 3.95
N THR A 251 -4.87 -13.76 3.10
CA THR A 251 -5.22 -15.17 3.25
C THR A 251 -4.37 -15.91 4.28
N THR A 252 -3.27 -15.35 4.75
CA THR A 252 -2.46 -15.93 5.84
C THR A 252 -3.12 -15.75 7.19
N ARG A 253 -4.03 -14.76 7.31
CA ARG A 253 -4.77 -14.43 8.52
C ARG A 253 -6.28 -14.66 8.39
N THR A 254 -6.67 -15.77 7.73
CA THR A 254 -8.08 -16.23 7.64
C THR A 254 -9.05 -15.38 6.82
N TRP A 255 -8.59 -14.54 5.89
CA TRP A 255 -9.51 -13.98 4.90
C TRP A 255 -10.03 -15.11 4.01
N GLY A 256 -11.30 -15.49 4.22
CA GLY A 256 -11.84 -16.69 3.56
C GLY A 256 -13.30 -16.96 3.90
N SER A 257 -13.60 -18.04 4.57
CA SER A 257 -14.96 -18.40 5.00
C SER A 257 -15.14 -18.14 6.49
N GLY A 258 -16.22 -17.49 6.87
CA GLY A 258 -16.51 -17.09 8.25
C GLY A 258 -15.95 -15.73 8.59
N ASN A 259 -15.51 -15.54 9.83
CA ASN A 259 -14.95 -14.25 10.24
C ASN A 259 -13.62 -13.96 9.56
N ASP A 260 -13.51 -12.78 8.98
CA ASP A 260 -12.33 -12.30 8.27
C ASP A 260 -11.46 -11.46 9.19
N TYR A 261 -10.26 -11.95 9.48
CA TYR A 261 -9.30 -11.18 10.24
C TYR A 261 -8.77 -10.02 9.39
N HIS A 262 -8.92 -8.81 9.90
CA HIS A 262 -8.46 -7.62 9.17
C HIS A 262 -7.81 -6.60 10.10
N LEU A 263 -6.97 -5.75 9.52
CA LEU A 263 -6.21 -4.72 10.19
C LEU A 263 -6.55 -3.36 9.62
N SER A 264 -6.44 -2.32 10.45
CA SER A 264 -6.53 -0.92 10.01
C SER A 264 -5.13 -0.36 9.84
N LEU A 265 -4.75 0.01 8.59
CA LEU A 265 -3.42 0.49 8.26
C LEU A 265 -3.08 1.83 8.93
N ASN A 266 -4.09 2.61 9.26
CA ASN A 266 -3.97 3.94 9.88
C ASN A 266 -3.97 3.92 11.41
N THR A 267 -4.03 2.75 12.07
CA THR A 267 -4.09 2.63 13.53
C THR A 267 -3.05 1.65 14.08
N ILE A 268 -2.82 1.72 15.40
CA ILE A 268 -2.02 0.72 16.11
C ILE A 268 -2.83 -0.49 16.58
N SER A 269 -4.14 -0.49 16.39
CA SER A 269 -5.05 -1.52 16.93
C SER A 269 -4.66 -2.93 16.48
N ALA A 270 -4.92 -3.90 17.35
CA ALA A 270 -4.90 -5.30 16.98
C ALA A 270 -5.95 -5.60 15.89
N GLN A 271 -5.81 -6.74 15.23
CA GLN A 271 -6.75 -7.18 14.20
C GLN A 271 -8.17 -7.37 14.77
N VAL A 272 -9.15 -7.11 13.93
CA VAL A 272 -10.55 -7.45 14.19
C VAL A 272 -10.78 -8.90 13.74
N GLU A 273 -11.44 -9.70 14.57
CA GLU A 273 -11.62 -11.15 14.37
C GLU A 273 -13.08 -11.60 14.35
N SER A 274 -14.00 -10.64 14.39
CA SER A 274 -15.42 -10.92 14.66
C SER A 274 -16.38 -10.55 13.54
N GLN A 275 -15.87 -10.25 12.33
CA GLN A 275 -16.68 -9.78 11.19
C GLN A 275 -16.50 -10.70 9.98
N ASP A 276 -17.60 -11.13 9.40
CA ASP A 276 -17.66 -11.77 8.10
C ASP A 276 -17.92 -10.68 7.04
N ILE A 277 -16.91 -10.39 6.22
CA ILE A 277 -16.93 -9.31 5.23
C ILE A 277 -17.09 -9.86 3.82
N GLY A 278 -16.46 -11.00 3.55
CA GLY A 278 -16.45 -11.66 2.26
C GLY A 278 -15.15 -12.42 2.03
N ALA A 279 -15.05 -13.12 0.92
CA ALA A 279 -13.99 -14.07 0.67
C ALA A 279 -13.32 -13.87 -0.70
N PRO A 280 -12.04 -14.28 -0.88
CA PRO A 280 -11.43 -14.45 -2.18
C PRO A 280 -12.19 -15.47 -3.02
N THR A 281 -12.30 -15.20 -4.31
CA THR A 281 -12.83 -16.14 -5.32
C THR A 281 -11.79 -16.33 -6.41
N SER A 282 -11.98 -17.31 -7.28
CA SER A 282 -11.06 -17.55 -8.41
C SER A 282 -10.88 -16.36 -9.35
N THR A 283 -11.79 -15.39 -9.33
CA THR A 283 -11.79 -14.23 -10.25
C THR A 283 -11.83 -12.87 -9.55
N GLY A 284 -11.80 -12.84 -8.20
CA GLY A 284 -11.89 -11.60 -7.44
C GLY A 284 -12.20 -11.85 -5.97
N PHE A 285 -13.02 -11.00 -5.38
CA PHE A 285 -13.47 -11.16 -4.00
C PHE A 285 -14.96 -10.85 -3.87
N THR A 286 -15.60 -11.47 -2.88
CA THR A 286 -16.98 -11.15 -2.52
C THR A 286 -17.04 -10.11 -1.41
N LEU A 287 -18.17 -9.41 -1.36
CA LEU A 287 -18.63 -8.63 -0.23
C LEU A 287 -20.00 -9.16 0.18
N ASN A 288 -20.14 -9.60 1.42
CA ASN A 288 -21.37 -10.11 2.02
C ASN A 288 -21.81 -9.31 3.26
N THR A 289 -21.42 -8.06 3.31
CA THR A 289 -21.68 -7.14 4.42
C THR A 289 -22.30 -5.83 3.94
N SER A 290 -23.04 -5.15 4.83
CA SER A 290 -23.51 -3.77 4.65
C SER A 290 -22.72 -2.74 5.47
N LEU A 291 -21.65 -3.17 6.15
CA LEU A 291 -20.84 -2.30 6.99
C LEU A 291 -20.22 -1.15 6.21
N ALA A 292 -20.23 0.04 6.82
CA ALA A 292 -19.84 1.29 6.17
C ALA A 292 -18.38 1.32 5.70
N ASN A 293 -17.49 0.59 6.36
CA ASN A 293 -16.08 0.50 5.98
C ASN A 293 -15.86 -0.22 4.63
N TYR A 294 -16.84 -1.03 4.17
CA TYR A 294 -16.66 -1.93 3.03
C TYR A 294 -17.75 -1.80 1.96
N ASN A 295 -19.01 -1.52 2.35
CA ASN A 295 -20.14 -1.66 1.41
C ASN A 295 -21.34 -0.75 1.73
N ALA A 296 -21.15 0.47 2.26
CA ALA A 296 -22.23 1.44 2.44
C ALA A 296 -22.90 1.75 1.09
N ASN A 297 -24.22 1.92 1.11
CA ASN A 297 -24.98 2.18 -0.11
C ASN A 297 -24.54 3.47 -0.80
N ASN A 298 -24.28 3.39 -2.10
CA ASN A 298 -23.83 4.49 -2.97
C ASN A 298 -22.50 5.14 -2.57
N SER A 299 -21.75 4.59 -1.61
CA SER A 299 -20.44 5.11 -1.23
C SER A 299 -19.33 4.60 -2.14
N PRO A 300 -18.35 5.45 -2.50
CA PRO A 300 -17.22 5.07 -3.33
C PRO A 300 -16.11 4.42 -2.51
N TYR A 301 -15.51 3.39 -3.07
CA TYR A 301 -14.37 2.65 -2.51
C TYR A 301 -13.27 2.49 -3.53
N ILE A 302 -12.03 2.59 -3.06
CA ILE A 302 -10.82 2.26 -3.81
C ILE A 302 -10.16 1.03 -3.20
N TYR A 303 -9.39 0.30 -4.01
CA TYR A 303 -8.67 -0.88 -3.54
C TYR A 303 -7.37 -1.11 -4.31
N TYR A 304 -6.43 -1.80 -3.65
CA TYR A 304 -5.30 -2.48 -4.26
C TYR A 304 -5.35 -3.97 -3.86
N ALA A 305 -5.27 -4.86 -4.83
CA ALA A 305 -5.29 -6.30 -4.63
C ALA A 305 -4.09 -6.96 -5.29
N HIS A 306 -3.62 -8.07 -4.70
CA HIS A 306 -2.53 -8.88 -5.23
C HIS A 306 -2.86 -10.37 -5.18
N ALA A 307 -2.45 -11.14 -6.24
CA ALA A 307 -2.62 -12.59 -6.36
C ALA A 307 -1.64 -13.35 -5.47
#